data_f8ce3980bf33b37997a4dbb2f56ff85f
#
_entry.id   f8ce3980bf33b37997a4dbb2f56ff85f
#
_cell.length_a   1.000
_cell.length_b   1.000
_cell.length_c   1.000
_cell.angle_alpha   90.00
_cell.angle_beta   90.00
_cell.angle_gamma   90.00
#
_symmetry.space_group_name_H-M   'P 1'
#
loop_
_entity.id
_entity.type
_entity.pdbx_description
1 polymer ?
#
loop_
_entity_poly.entity_id
_entity_poly.type
_entity_poly.pdbx_seq_one_letter_code
_entity_poly.pdbx_strand_id
1 'polypeptide(L)'
;MKKREAFAKLPSVDSILSNNNIKNLLDNYPRELILESIRDVIESKRQEIIRIKEDEVETFDIEEDILIDDIIQSTKNKFQLSIQKVINATGIVIHTNLGRSKLSPNVQSELIDIAFGYSNLEYNLENGKRGSRYDHLVQIIKRLTGAEDAVIVNNNAAAVLLVLNTIAKDGEVIVSRGELVEVGGSFRISSIMELGSGKLVEVGSTNKTHIEDYKSGFSEETKAIMKVHTSNYRILGFTESVGIEELKQQEEFKNIPIIEDLGSGVFVDLSKYGLTYEPTVIDSLKKGVDIVTFSGDKMLGGPQAGIIVGKKEYIEKMKKNQLTRALRVDKMKIAALEATLRMYLDEKEAIRNIPTLKMITCSLKELDEKAGILLNKIQELNIDADIQKEKNVSQVGGGSMPLEKLINLVYLIWKKDLEKVKRI
;
A
#
# COMPACT_ATOMS: atom_id res chain seq x y z
N MET A 1 -49.83 26.98 -6.66
CA MET A 1 -48.95 27.79 -5.78
C MET A 1 -47.88 28.47 -6.63
N LYS A 2 -47.71 29.79 -6.51
CA LYS A 2 -46.64 30.45 -7.29
C LYS A 2 -45.27 30.15 -6.66
N LYS A 3 -44.19 30.02 -7.42
CA LYS A 3 -42.81 29.79 -6.92
C LYS A 3 -42.47 30.69 -5.73
N ARG A 4 -42.98 31.92 -5.71
CA ARG A 4 -42.81 32.88 -4.59
C ARG A 4 -43.34 32.36 -3.25
N GLU A 5 -44.44 31.61 -3.27
CA GLU A 5 -45.02 31.01 -2.05
C GLU A 5 -44.21 29.82 -1.56
N ALA A 6 -43.64 29.03 -2.49
CA ALA A 6 -42.70 27.95 -2.14
C ALA A 6 -41.42 28.48 -1.46
N PHE A 7 -40.86 29.60 -1.97
CA PHE A 7 -39.71 30.25 -1.33
C PHE A 7 -40.05 30.77 0.09
N ALA A 8 -41.27 31.25 0.31
CA ALA A 8 -41.71 31.75 1.62
C ALA A 8 -41.83 30.63 2.68
N LYS A 9 -41.93 29.37 2.26
CA LYS A 9 -41.97 28.21 3.18
C LYS A 9 -40.55 27.79 3.67
N LEU A 10 -39.47 28.29 3.05
CA LEU A 10 -38.12 27.98 3.52
C LEU A 10 -37.89 28.62 4.90
N PRO A 11 -37.53 27.84 5.93
CA PRO A 11 -37.28 28.37 7.25
C PRO A 11 -36.03 29.26 7.28
N SER A 12 -36.00 30.21 8.20
CA SER A 12 -34.81 31.00 8.44
C SER A 12 -33.73 30.18 9.17
N VAL A 13 -32.46 30.59 9.02
CA VAL A 13 -31.35 29.96 9.73
C VAL A 13 -31.55 29.94 11.23
N ASP A 14 -32.10 31.03 11.79
CA ASP A 14 -32.37 31.14 13.23
C ASP A 14 -33.52 30.23 13.70
N SER A 15 -34.55 30.03 12.87
CA SER A 15 -35.60 29.05 13.13
C SER A 15 -35.04 27.63 13.21
N ILE A 16 -34.19 27.24 12.23
CA ILE A 16 -33.56 25.93 12.21
C ILE A 16 -32.63 25.72 13.41
N LEU A 17 -31.83 26.73 13.78
CA LEU A 17 -30.98 26.67 14.97
C LEU A 17 -31.75 26.49 16.27
N SER A 18 -33.04 26.89 16.32
CA SER A 18 -33.91 26.73 17.47
C SER A 18 -34.47 25.32 17.61
N ASN A 19 -34.40 24.50 16.55
CA ASN A 19 -34.87 23.12 16.57
C ASN A 19 -34.03 22.26 17.53
N ASN A 20 -34.68 21.39 18.30
CA ASN A 20 -34.01 20.59 19.32
C ASN A 20 -33.01 19.61 18.77
N ASN A 21 -33.27 19.01 17.60
CA ASN A 21 -32.33 18.09 16.95
C ASN A 21 -31.06 18.80 16.49
N ILE A 22 -31.18 20.04 16.02
CA ILE A 22 -30.04 20.88 15.65
C ILE A 22 -29.27 21.37 16.88
N LYS A 23 -29.95 21.71 17.98
CA LYS A 23 -29.30 22.04 19.26
C LYS A 23 -28.44 20.88 19.77
N ASN A 24 -28.93 19.64 19.67
CA ASN A 24 -28.16 18.45 20.07
C ASN A 24 -26.90 18.24 19.20
N LEU A 25 -26.88 18.76 17.97
CA LEU A 25 -25.68 18.71 17.14
C LEU A 25 -24.56 19.65 17.66
N LEU A 26 -24.95 20.78 18.31
CA LEU A 26 -23.97 21.74 18.83
C LEU A 26 -23.10 21.17 19.94
N ASP A 27 -23.53 20.09 20.60
CA ASP A 27 -22.77 19.40 21.63
C ASP A 27 -21.62 18.56 21.01
N ASN A 28 -21.75 18.17 19.74
CA ASN A 28 -20.82 17.24 19.08
C ASN A 28 -20.11 17.80 17.86
N TYR A 29 -20.59 18.92 17.31
CA TYR A 29 -20.08 19.51 16.07
C TYR A 29 -19.83 21.01 16.20
N PRO A 30 -18.80 21.57 15.54
CA PRO A 30 -18.54 23.00 15.52
C PRO A 30 -19.75 23.78 14.97
N ARG A 31 -20.16 24.85 15.67
CA ARG A 31 -21.29 25.69 15.27
C ARG A 31 -21.18 26.23 13.83
N GLU A 32 -19.98 26.59 13.41
CA GLU A 32 -19.73 27.11 12.06
C GLU A 32 -20.04 26.06 10.98
N LEU A 33 -19.70 24.80 11.22
CA LEU A 33 -19.97 23.67 10.31
C LEU A 33 -21.49 23.43 10.18
N ILE A 34 -22.23 23.54 11.30
CA ILE A 34 -23.69 23.41 11.30
C ILE A 34 -24.31 24.56 10.50
N LEU A 35 -23.87 25.80 10.71
CA LEU A 35 -24.34 26.96 9.95
C LEU A 35 -24.06 26.83 8.44
N GLU A 36 -22.90 26.33 8.06
CA GLU A 36 -22.57 26.04 6.67
C GLU A 36 -23.52 24.97 6.10
N SER A 37 -23.74 23.88 6.82
CA SER A 37 -24.67 22.82 6.39
C SER A 37 -26.10 23.30 6.23
N ILE A 38 -26.59 24.16 7.16
CA ILE A 38 -27.90 24.79 7.06
C ILE A 38 -28.01 25.63 5.78
N ARG A 39 -26.99 26.46 5.50
CA ARG A 39 -26.98 27.32 4.30
C ARG A 39 -26.96 26.50 3.02
N ASP A 40 -26.16 25.46 2.96
CA ASP A 40 -26.03 24.61 1.78
C ASP A 40 -27.33 23.85 1.48
N VAL A 41 -27.98 23.29 2.52
CA VAL A 41 -29.25 22.59 2.35
C VAL A 41 -30.37 23.56 1.95
N ILE A 42 -30.48 24.73 2.58
CA ILE A 42 -31.43 25.75 2.17
C ILE A 42 -31.21 26.20 0.73
N GLU A 43 -29.93 26.41 0.32
CA GLU A 43 -29.61 26.80 -1.05
C GLU A 43 -29.93 25.69 -2.03
N SER A 44 -29.67 24.42 -1.69
CA SER A 44 -30.08 23.27 -2.49
C SER A 44 -31.60 23.25 -2.72
N LYS A 45 -32.38 23.46 -1.67
CA LYS A 45 -33.85 23.57 -1.78
C LYS A 45 -34.30 24.77 -2.62
N ARG A 46 -33.62 25.90 -2.52
CA ARG A 46 -33.87 27.05 -3.43
C ARG A 46 -33.65 26.69 -4.88
N GLN A 47 -32.56 25.97 -5.19
CA GLN A 47 -32.27 25.53 -6.55
C GLN A 47 -33.29 24.51 -7.05
N GLU A 48 -33.82 23.63 -6.19
CA GLU A 48 -34.92 22.73 -6.52
C GLU A 48 -36.17 23.51 -6.93
N ILE A 49 -36.57 24.51 -6.13
CA ILE A 49 -37.76 25.38 -6.42
C ILE A 49 -37.57 26.11 -7.77
N ILE A 50 -36.37 26.61 -8.07
CA ILE A 50 -36.09 27.28 -9.36
C ILE A 50 -36.29 26.34 -10.53
N ARG A 51 -35.84 25.08 -10.42
CA ARG A 51 -35.85 24.07 -11.51
C ARG A 51 -37.19 23.39 -11.73
N ILE A 52 -38.06 23.35 -10.70
CA ILE A 52 -39.40 22.77 -10.77
C ILE A 52 -40.26 23.52 -11.81
N LYS A 53 -41.04 22.78 -12.60
CA LYS A 53 -42.00 23.35 -13.54
C LYS A 53 -43.17 23.96 -12.80
N GLU A 54 -43.84 24.97 -13.40
CA GLU A 54 -44.94 25.71 -12.72
C GLU A 54 -46.12 24.83 -12.35
N ASP A 55 -46.41 23.79 -13.10
CA ASP A 55 -47.46 22.81 -12.86
C ASP A 55 -47.16 21.83 -11.70
N GLU A 56 -45.88 21.65 -11.37
CA GLU A 56 -45.42 20.76 -10.30
C GLU A 56 -45.21 21.50 -8.96
N VAL A 57 -45.21 22.84 -8.97
CA VAL A 57 -44.99 23.65 -7.76
C VAL A 57 -46.10 23.46 -6.70
N GLU A 58 -47.32 23.08 -7.11
CA GLU A 58 -48.43 22.86 -6.17
C GLU A 58 -48.27 21.59 -5.31
N THR A 59 -47.51 20.62 -5.82
CA THR A 59 -47.21 19.36 -5.09
C THR A 59 -45.90 19.43 -4.33
N PHE A 60 -45.14 20.52 -4.48
CA PHE A 60 -43.86 20.69 -3.80
C PHE A 60 -44.10 21.13 -2.36
N ASP A 61 -43.75 20.25 -1.43
CA ASP A 61 -43.81 20.54 0.02
C ASP A 61 -42.41 20.43 0.63
N ILE A 62 -42.14 21.27 1.63
CA ILE A 62 -40.92 21.25 2.42
C ILE A 62 -41.28 20.71 3.77
N GLU A 63 -41.16 19.40 3.94
CA GLU A 63 -41.30 18.78 5.24
C GLU A 63 -40.12 19.20 6.13
N GLU A 64 -40.43 19.89 7.24
CA GLU A 64 -39.40 20.40 8.16
C GLU A 64 -38.51 19.28 8.69
N ASP A 65 -39.06 18.12 9.00
CA ASP A 65 -38.35 16.96 9.51
C ASP A 65 -37.30 16.45 8.47
N ILE A 66 -37.69 16.37 7.19
CA ILE A 66 -36.75 15.98 6.09
C ILE A 66 -35.64 17.01 5.95
N LEU A 67 -35.96 18.30 6.03
CA LEU A 67 -34.96 19.36 5.95
C LEU A 67 -33.96 19.28 7.11
N ILE A 68 -34.44 19.03 8.31
CA ILE A 68 -33.61 18.85 9.51
C ILE A 68 -32.71 17.61 9.35
N ASP A 69 -33.24 16.49 8.87
CA ASP A 69 -32.48 15.28 8.63
C ASP A 69 -31.40 15.50 7.56
N ASP A 70 -31.70 16.21 6.46
CA ASP A 70 -30.75 16.60 5.44
C ASP A 70 -29.58 17.44 6.02
N ILE A 71 -29.89 18.38 6.91
CA ILE A 71 -28.89 19.22 7.60
C ILE A 71 -28.03 18.39 8.53
N ILE A 72 -28.62 17.48 9.30
CA ILE A 72 -27.89 16.57 10.19
C ILE A 72 -26.94 15.70 9.37
N GLN A 73 -27.43 15.14 8.27
CA GLN A 73 -26.61 14.29 7.42
C GLN A 73 -25.49 15.07 6.72
N SER A 74 -25.78 16.28 6.23
CA SER A 74 -24.79 17.18 5.65
C SER A 74 -23.68 17.51 6.66
N THR A 75 -24.07 17.86 7.91
CA THR A 75 -23.11 18.15 8.99
C THR A 75 -22.24 16.95 9.31
N LYS A 76 -22.84 15.76 9.45
CA LYS A 76 -22.09 14.51 9.68
C LYS A 76 -21.11 14.21 8.55
N ASN A 77 -21.56 14.32 7.31
CA ASN A 77 -20.72 14.06 6.12
C ASN A 77 -19.52 15.00 6.04
N LYS A 78 -19.73 16.29 6.32
CA LYS A 78 -18.65 17.29 6.33
C LYS A 78 -17.65 17.10 7.46
N PHE A 79 -18.10 16.57 8.59
CA PHE A 79 -17.24 16.31 9.76
C PHE A 79 -16.49 14.98 9.68
N GLN A 80 -16.95 14.07 8.84
CA GLN A 80 -16.27 12.78 8.67
C GLN A 80 -14.87 12.95 8.10
N LEU A 81 -13.95 12.07 8.52
CA LEU A 81 -12.64 11.98 7.90
C LEU A 81 -12.78 11.58 6.42
N SER A 82 -12.04 12.24 5.55
CA SER A 82 -12.03 11.94 4.11
C SER A 82 -11.49 10.53 3.81
N ILE A 83 -10.51 10.07 4.62
CA ILE A 83 -10.01 8.70 4.55
C ILE A 83 -10.91 7.78 5.36
N GLN A 84 -11.47 6.76 4.73
CA GLN A 84 -12.44 5.86 5.33
C GLN A 84 -12.08 4.40 5.08
N LYS A 85 -12.54 3.52 5.97
CA LYS A 85 -12.47 2.08 5.77
C LYS A 85 -13.43 1.67 4.65
N VAL A 86 -12.91 0.92 3.68
CA VAL A 86 -13.68 0.39 2.55
C VAL A 86 -13.65 -1.14 2.52
N ILE A 87 -14.62 -1.73 1.82
CA ILE A 87 -14.62 -3.16 1.53
C ILE A 87 -13.96 -3.36 0.17
N ASN A 88 -12.87 -4.12 0.15
CA ASN A 88 -12.20 -4.49 -1.11
C ASN A 88 -12.91 -5.71 -1.73
N ALA A 89 -13.65 -5.49 -2.79
CA ALA A 89 -14.31 -6.51 -3.61
C ALA A 89 -13.76 -6.55 -5.06
N THR A 90 -12.54 -6.02 -5.28
CA THR A 90 -11.96 -5.88 -6.63
C THR A 90 -11.34 -7.16 -7.17
N GLY A 91 -11.10 -8.17 -6.32
CA GLY A 91 -10.32 -9.36 -6.69
C GLY A 91 -8.80 -9.13 -6.72
N ILE A 92 -8.30 -7.99 -6.20
CA ILE A 92 -6.87 -7.68 -6.11
C ILE A 92 -6.50 -7.62 -4.62
N VAL A 93 -5.61 -8.51 -4.17
CA VAL A 93 -5.24 -8.62 -2.74
C VAL A 93 -4.48 -7.39 -2.27
N ILE A 94 -3.40 -7.01 -2.95
CA ILE A 94 -2.59 -5.83 -2.67
C ILE A 94 -3.01 -4.70 -3.61
N HIS A 95 -4.17 -4.07 -3.33
CA HIS A 95 -4.69 -3.02 -4.19
C HIS A 95 -4.04 -1.68 -3.88
N THR A 96 -3.30 -1.11 -4.83
CA THR A 96 -2.52 0.14 -4.65
C THR A 96 -3.36 1.31 -4.17
N ASN A 97 -4.57 1.51 -4.73
CA ASN A 97 -5.44 2.64 -4.39
C ASN A 97 -6.27 2.39 -3.10
N LEU A 98 -6.25 1.18 -2.56
CA LEU A 98 -6.98 0.80 -1.34
C LEU A 98 -6.03 0.58 -0.13
N GLY A 99 -4.83 1.15 -0.18
CA GLY A 99 -3.87 1.15 0.93
C GLY A 99 -2.92 -0.05 0.94
N ARG A 100 -2.88 -0.87 -0.11
CA ARG A 100 -2.00 -2.05 -0.25
C ARG A 100 -2.23 -3.13 0.81
N SER A 101 -1.18 -3.62 1.49
CA SER A 101 -1.32 -4.66 2.50
C SER A 101 -2.02 -4.16 3.76
N LYS A 102 -2.88 -5.00 4.32
CA LYS A 102 -3.51 -4.78 5.63
C LYS A 102 -2.57 -5.25 6.72
N LEU A 103 -2.48 -4.48 7.80
CA LEU A 103 -1.80 -4.95 9.00
C LEU A 103 -2.58 -6.08 9.67
N SER A 104 -1.85 -6.98 10.34
CA SER A 104 -2.46 -7.99 11.19
C SER A 104 -3.21 -7.35 12.35
N PRO A 105 -4.38 -7.87 12.76
CA PRO A 105 -5.03 -7.45 14.00
C PRO A 105 -4.12 -7.56 15.23
N ASN A 106 -3.15 -8.50 15.21
CA ASN A 106 -2.19 -8.70 16.29
C ASN A 106 -1.20 -7.52 16.48
N VAL A 107 -1.19 -6.56 15.55
CA VAL A 107 -0.36 -5.34 15.63
C VAL A 107 -1.08 -4.21 16.37
N GLN A 108 -2.39 -4.35 16.59
CA GLN A 108 -3.24 -3.24 17.02
C GLN A 108 -2.90 -2.71 18.42
N SER A 109 -2.68 -3.60 19.39
CA SER A 109 -2.36 -3.21 20.79
C SER A 109 -1.06 -2.44 20.85
N GLU A 110 -0.01 -2.99 20.24
CA GLU A 110 1.32 -2.38 20.22
C GLU A 110 1.31 -1.02 19.53
N LEU A 111 0.54 -0.91 18.44
CA LEU A 111 0.41 0.35 17.71
C LEU A 111 -0.29 1.42 18.52
N ILE A 112 -1.37 1.06 19.24
CA ILE A 112 -2.10 1.98 20.13
C ILE A 112 -1.19 2.44 21.27
N ASP A 113 -0.52 1.52 21.95
CA ASP A 113 0.35 1.84 23.08
C ASP A 113 1.46 2.82 22.68
N ILE A 114 2.11 2.58 21.54
CA ILE A 114 3.17 3.45 21.04
C ILE A 114 2.62 4.78 20.50
N ALA A 115 1.44 4.78 19.89
CA ALA A 115 0.84 6.00 19.34
C ALA A 115 0.47 7.00 20.45
N PHE A 116 -0.15 6.52 21.51
CA PHE A 116 -0.71 7.36 22.59
C PHE A 116 0.21 7.52 23.80
N GLY A 117 1.34 6.76 23.86
CA GLY A 117 2.31 6.80 24.95
C GLY A 117 3.64 7.45 24.56
N TYR A 118 4.45 7.77 25.57
CA TYR A 118 5.89 7.95 25.41
C TYR A 118 6.53 6.60 25.08
N SER A 119 7.59 6.61 24.27
CA SER A 119 8.31 5.40 23.90
C SER A 119 9.82 5.61 23.92
N ASN A 120 10.54 4.52 24.02
CA ASN A 120 12.01 4.49 23.99
C ASN A 120 12.58 4.56 22.57
N LEU A 121 11.87 5.20 21.62
CA LEU A 121 12.20 5.25 20.19
C LEU A 121 13.69 5.54 19.89
N GLU A 122 14.26 6.51 20.59
CA GLU A 122 15.68 6.88 20.48
C GLU A 122 16.35 6.90 21.88
N TYR A 123 15.95 5.98 22.77
CA TYR A 123 16.45 5.89 24.12
C TYR A 123 16.73 4.43 24.49
N ASN A 124 17.95 4.15 24.92
CA ASN A 124 18.35 2.82 25.40
C ASN A 124 18.03 2.73 26.90
N LEU A 125 17.07 1.86 27.24
CA LEU A 125 16.59 1.69 28.63
C LEU A 125 17.62 1.04 29.56
N GLU A 126 18.58 0.26 29.03
CA GLU A 126 19.58 -0.44 29.84
C GLU A 126 20.67 0.51 30.36
N ASN A 127 21.13 1.44 29.51
CA ASN A 127 22.24 2.31 29.83
C ASN A 127 21.88 3.78 30.05
N GLY A 128 20.58 4.13 29.87
CA GLY A 128 20.07 5.49 30.07
C GLY A 128 20.57 6.52 29.07
N LYS A 129 21.04 6.10 27.88
CA LYS A 129 21.60 6.96 26.84
C LYS A 129 20.75 7.01 25.60
N ARG A 130 21.05 7.99 24.75
CA ARG A 130 20.43 8.07 23.43
C ARG A 130 20.80 6.84 22.61
N GLY A 131 19.78 6.16 22.06
CA GLY A 131 19.87 5.06 21.11
C GLY A 131 19.51 5.49 19.69
N SER A 132 19.51 4.51 18.79
CA SER A 132 19.04 4.67 17.42
C SER A 132 17.64 4.04 17.26
N ARG A 133 16.75 4.72 16.54
CA ARG A 133 15.43 4.15 16.23
C ARG A 133 15.49 2.86 15.42
N TYR A 134 16.58 2.62 14.72
CA TYR A 134 16.78 1.42 13.93
C TYR A 134 17.11 0.20 14.79
N ASP A 135 17.61 0.39 16.01
CA ASP A 135 18.01 -0.70 16.89
C ASP A 135 16.85 -1.65 17.20
N HIS A 136 15.62 -1.12 17.24
CA HIS A 136 14.40 -1.91 17.48
C HIS A 136 14.13 -2.95 16.37
N LEU A 137 14.58 -2.70 15.14
CA LEU A 137 14.28 -3.53 13.96
C LEU A 137 15.48 -4.34 13.48
N VAL A 138 16.70 -3.80 13.65
CA VAL A 138 17.91 -4.38 13.07
C VAL A 138 18.12 -5.82 13.52
N GLN A 139 17.96 -6.11 14.81
CA GLN A 139 18.22 -7.47 15.34
C GLN A 139 17.25 -8.52 14.78
N ILE A 140 15.96 -8.18 14.71
CA ILE A 140 14.97 -9.11 14.14
C ILE A 140 15.16 -9.29 12.64
N ILE A 141 15.47 -8.24 11.88
CA ILE A 141 15.75 -8.32 10.45
C ILE A 141 16.97 -9.19 10.20
N LYS A 142 18.08 -8.98 10.93
CA LYS A 142 19.29 -9.83 10.83
C LYS A 142 18.96 -11.30 11.09
N ARG A 143 18.18 -11.57 12.12
CA ARG A 143 17.76 -12.94 12.45
C ARG A 143 16.93 -13.60 11.36
N LEU A 144 16.01 -12.84 10.74
CA LEU A 144 15.12 -13.36 9.71
C LEU A 144 15.81 -13.52 8.34
N THR A 145 16.71 -12.61 8.01
CA THR A 145 17.30 -12.55 6.66
C THR A 145 18.71 -13.11 6.56
N GLY A 146 19.45 -13.14 7.67
CA GLY A 146 20.87 -13.44 7.68
C GLY A 146 21.77 -12.26 7.25
N ALA A 147 21.20 -11.07 7.02
CA ALA A 147 21.96 -9.87 6.69
C ALA A 147 22.89 -9.45 7.84
N GLU A 148 24.01 -8.80 7.51
CA GLU A 148 24.93 -8.28 8.51
C GLU A 148 24.38 -7.07 9.24
N ASP A 149 23.61 -6.20 8.54
CA ASP A 149 23.00 -5.00 9.10
C ASP A 149 21.78 -4.54 8.26
N ALA A 150 21.02 -3.56 8.78
CA ALA A 150 19.85 -3.01 8.11
C ALA A 150 19.65 -1.51 8.42
N VAL A 151 18.98 -0.82 7.49
CA VAL A 151 18.42 0.52 7.70
C VAL A 151 17.03 0.61 7.09
N ILE A 152 16.12 1.35 7.74
CA ILE A 152 14.72 1.45 7.34
C ILE A 152 14.39 2.91 7.03
N VAL A 153 13.75 3.12 5.88
CA VAL A 153 13.30 4.42 5.39
C VAL A 153 11.82 4.40 5.05
N ASN A 154 11.29 5.54 4.64
CA ASN A 154 9.85 5.75 4.53
C ASN A 154 9.13 4.87 3.49
N ASN A 155 9.79 4.50 2.39
CA ASN A 155 9.30 3.59 1.35
C ASN A 155 10.47 3.07 0.50
N ASN A 156 10.20 2.12 -0.40
CA ASN A 156 11.26 1.50 -1.21
C ASN A 156 11.91 2.44 -2.22
N ALA A 157 11.18 3.42 -2.76
CA ALA A 157 11.77 4.45 -3.62
C ALA A 157 12.83 5.28 -2.86
N ALA A 158 12.55 5.61 -1.60
CA ALA A 158 13.50 6.26 -0.71
C ALA A 158 14.69 5.35 -0.36
N ALA A 159 14.48 4.03 -0.28
CA ALA A 159 15.56 3.06 -0.07
C ALA A 159 16.51 3.04 -1.27
N VAL A 160 15.98 2.90 -2.49
CA VAL A 160 16.78 2.93 -3.73
C VAL A 160 17.54 4.25 -3.86
N LEU A 161 16.88 5.39 -3.63
CA LEU A 161 17.53 6.70 -3.65
C LEU A 161 18.69 6.79 -2.66
N LEU A 162 18.49 6.35 -1.42
CA LEU A 162 19.52 6.38 -0.37
C LEU A 162 20.71 5.49 -0.74
N VAL A 163 20.44 4.28 -1.24
CA VAL A 163 21.49 3.34 -1.69
C VAL A 163 22.31 3.98 -2.80
N LEU A 164 21.68 4.46 -3.86
CA LEU A 164 22.37 5.06 -5.01
C LEU A 164 23.16 6.30 -4.62
N ASN A 165 22.55 7.22 -3.83
CA ASN A 165 23.24 8.43 -3.36
C ASN A 165 24.44 8.14 -2.43
N THR A 166 24.42 6.99 -1.74
CA THR A 166 25.51 6.63 -0.82
C THR A 166 26.61 5.84 -1.50
N ILE A 167 26.26 4.92 -2.40
CA ILE A 167 27.18 3.95 -2.97
C ILE A 167 27.70 4.38 -4.35
N ALA A 168 26.85 5.00 -5.17
CA ALA A 168 27.11 5.29 -6.56
C ALA A 168 27.18 6.78 -6.89
N LYS A 169 27.27 7.64 -5.88
CA LYS A 169 27.34 9.09 -6.07
C LYS A 169 28.47 9.46 -7.04
N ASP A 170 28.12 10.25 -8.06
CA ASP A 170 29.00 10.74 -9.11
C ASP A 170 29.74 9.65 -9.92
N GLY A 171 29.26 8.39 -9.85
CA GLY A 171 29.83 7.25 -10.56
C GLY A 171 28.79 6.49 -11.37
N GLU A 172 29.24 5.47 -12.08
CA GLU A 172 28.41 4.67 -12.98
C GLU A 172 27.75 3.48 -12.27
N VAL A 173 26.50 3.21 -12.68
CA VAL A 173 25.74 2.04 -12.24
C VAL A 173 25.29 1.26 -13.47
N ILE A 174 25.73 0.03 -13.59
CA ILE A 174 25.36 -0.85 -14.70
C ILE A 174 24.01 -1.49 -14.41
N VAL A 175 23.07 -1.40 -15.35
CA VAL A 175 21.73 -1.99 -15.28
C VAL A 175 21.35 -2.63 -16.61
N SER A 176 20.76 -3.82 -16.59
CA SER A 176 20.17 -4.41 -17.79
C SER A 176 19.00 -3.60 -18.32
N ARG A 177 18.92 -3.36 -19.64
CA ARG A 177 17.75 -2.72 -20.28
C ARG A 177 16.45 -3.44 -19.99
N GLY A 178 16.48 -4.78 -19.86
CA GLY A 178 15.31 -5.58 -19.48
C GLY A 178 14.84 -5.36 -18.04
N GLU A 179 15.62 -4.67 -17.21
CA GLU A 179 15.33 -4.39 -15.79
C GLU A 179 15.02 -2.92 -15.52
N LEU A 180 14.98 -2.08 -16.56
CA LEU A 180 14.56 -0.66 -16.44
C LEU A 180 13.04 -0.57 -16.37
N VAL A 181 12.53 -0.67 -15.16
CA VAL A 181 11.08 -0.71 -14.86
C VAL A 181 10.52 0.65 -14.55
N GLU A 182 9.23 0.84 -14.87
CA GLU A 182 8.37 1.89 -14.32
C GLU A 182 7.32 1.25 -13.41
N VAL A 183 7.18 1.74 -12.19
CA VAL A 183 6.26 1.21 -11.17
C VAL A 183 5.41 2.34 -10.57
N GLY A 184 4.13 2.07 -10.32
CA GLY A 184 3.29 2.90 -9.46
C GLY A 184 3.10 4.35 -9.88
N GLY A 185 2.89 4.62 -11.17
CA GLY A 185 2.47 5.93 -11.67
C GLY A 185 3.60 6.94 -11.88
N SER A 186 4.76 6.49 -12.33
CA SER A 186 5.93 7.27 -12.81
C SER A 186 7.24 7.10 -12.05
N PHE A 187 7.33 6.14 -11.12
CA PHE A 187 8.63 5.78 -10.54
C PHE A 187 9.44 4.99 -11.58
N ARG A 188 10.50 5.59 -12.11
CA ARG A 188 11.44 5.00 -13.07
C ARG A 188 12.80 4.83 -12.41
N ILE A 189 13.40 3.65 -12.58
CA ILE A 189 14.75 3.38 -12.06
C ILE A 189 15.78 4.36 -12.62
N SER A 190 15.70 4.71 -13.90
CA SER A 190 16.58 5.72 -14.51
C SER A 190 16.48 7.07 -13.84
N SER A 191 15.25 7.57 -13.62
CA SER A 191 15.02 8.88 -13.00
C SER A 191 15.46 8.92 -11.53
N ILE A 192 15.24 7.84 -10.76
CA ILE A 192 15.69 7.80 -9.36
C ILE A 192 17.23 7.70 -9.28
N MET A 193 17.87 7.10 -10.26
CA MET A 193 19.33 7.02 -10.35
C MET A 193 19.95 8.40 -10.56
N GLU A 194 19.40 9.19 -11.48
CA GLU A 194 19.81 10.59 -11.69
C GLU A 194 19.63 11.43 -10.42
N LEU A 195 18.48 11.29 -9.73
CA LEU A 195 18.25 11.96 -8.44
C LEU A 195 19.24 11.54 -7.36
N GLY A 196 19.71 10.30 -7.40
CA GLY A 196 20.75 9.76 -6.52
C GLY A 196 22.17 10.22 -6.89
N SER A 197 22.33 11.00 -7.97
CA SER A 197 23.62 11.42 -8.54
C SER A 197 24.44 10.25 -9.11
N GLY A 198 23.80 9.15 -9.48
CA GLY A 198 24.42 8.05 -10.21
C GLY A 198 24.25 8.20 -11.72
N LYS A 199 25.23 7.77 -12.50
CA LYS A 199 25.17 7.73 -13.96
C LYS A 199 24.71 6.34 -14.40
N LEU A 200 23.59 6.27 -15.13
CA LEU A 200 23.07 5.01 -15.65
C LEU A 200 23.93 4.51 -16.83
N VAL A 201 24.38 3.27 -16.75
CA VAL A 201 25.00 2.53 -17.84
C VAL A 201 24.10 1.36 -18.21
N GLU A 202 23.37 1.51 -19.32
CA GLU A 202 22.43 0.49 -19.81
C GLU A 202 23.18 -0.57 -20.64
N VAL A 203 22.94 -1.86 -20.31
CA VAL A 203 23.58 -2.98 -21.02
C VAL A 203 22.56 -3.98 -21.57
N GLY A 204 22.93 -4.71 -22.61
CA GLY A 204 22.10 -5.70 -23.25
C GLY A 204 20.91 -5.11 -24.02
N SER A 205 19.88 -5.92 -24.21
CA SER A 205 18.62 -5.59 -24.88
C SER A 205 17.43 -5.74 -23.92
N THR A 206 16.24 -5.34 -24.37
CA THR A 206 15.00 -5.46 -23.55
C THR A 206 14.73 -6.89 -23.10
N ASN A 207 14.97 -7.88 -23.95
CA ASN A 207 14.65 -9.29 -23.69
C ASN A 207 15.85 -10.17 -23.45
N LYS A 208 17.07 -9.71 -23.75
CA LYS A 208 18.30 -10.49 -23.57
C LYS A 208 19.45 -9.63 -23.08
N THR A 209 20.12 -10.12 -22.05
CA THR A 209 21.37 -9.55 -21.54
C THR A 209 22.28 -10.70 -21.16
N HIS A 210 23.50 -10.67 -21.71
CA HIS A 210 24.55 -11.64 -21.48
C HIS A 210 25.63 -11.08 -20.57
N ILE A 211 26.47 -11.93 -20.03
CA ILE A 211 27.58 -11.49 -19.16
C ILE A 211 28.54 -10.55 -19.86
N GLU A 212 28.76 -10.76 -21.17
CA GLU A 212 29.64 -9.91 -21.98
C GLU A 212 29.08 -8.48 -22.13
N ASP A 213 27.76 -8.30 -22.07
CA ASP A 213 27.16 -6.96 -22.07
C ASP A 213 27.54 -6.19 -20.80
N TYR A 214 27.53 -6.87 -19.63
CA TYR A 214 27.97 -6.27 -18.37
C TYR A 214 29.47 -5.94 -18.40
N LYS A 215 30.32 -6.82 -18.94
CA LYS A 215 31.76 -6.56 -19.10
C LYS A 215 32.02 -5.38 -20.01
N SER A 216 31.29 -5.27 -21.11
CA SER A 216 31.48 -4.17 -22.07
C SER A 216 31.03 -2.80 -21.50
N GLY A 217 30.08 -2.80 -20.55
CA GLY A 217 29.63 -1.61 -19.83
C GLY A 217 30.51 -1.23 -18.63
N PHE A 218 31.48 -2.08 -18.26
CA PHE A 218 32.34 -1.84 -17.10
C PHE A 218 33.44 -0.82 -17.41
N SER A 219 33.67 0.12 -16.50
CA SER A 219 34.71 1.13 -16.57
C SER A 219 35.31 1.39 -15.16
N GLU A 220 36.38 2.20 -15.11
CA GLU A 220 36.94 2.65 -13.82
C GLU A 220 35.99 3.54 -13.00
N GLU A 221 34.97 4.16 -13.64
CA GLU A 221 33.94 4.95 -12.98
C GLU A 221 32.80 4.08 -12.41
N THR A 222 32.75 2.79 -12.71
CA THR A 222 31.72 1.87 -12.24
C THR A 222 31.75 1.72 -10.72
N LYS A 223 30.66 2.08 -10.04
CA LYS A 223 30.52 2.01 -8.58
C LYS A 223 29.60 0.89 -8.11
N ALA A 224 28.68 0.44 -8.95
CA ALA A 224 27.77 -0.64 -8.61
C ALA A 224 27.21 -1.32 -9.87
N ILE A 225 26.75 -2.56 -9.69
CA ILE A 225 25.84 -3.24 -10.62
C ILE A 225 24.48 -3.31 -9.90
N MET A 226 23.42 -2.87 -10.58
CA MET A 226 22.07 -2.92 -10.01
C MET A 226 21.23 -3.93 -10.77
N LYS A 227 20.64 -4.86 -10.03
CA LYS A 227 19.62 -5.80 -10.47
C LYS A 227 18.27 -5.30 -10.01
N VAL A 228 17.30 -5.28 -10.92
CA VAL A 228 15.93 -4.88 -10.57
C VAL A 228 14.99 -6.01 -10.90
N HIS A 229 14.33 -6.55 -9.87
CA HIS A 229 13.37 -7.62 -10.06
C HIS A 229 12.11 -7.08 -10.75
N THR A 230 11.78 -7.64 -11.92
CA THR A 230 10.60 -7.27 -12.71
C THR A 230 9.33 -7.83 -12.07
N SER A 231 9.03 -7.39 -10.83
CA SER A 231 7.90 -7.91 -10.04
C SER A 231 6.53 -7.56 -10.62
N ASN A 232 6.43 -6.50 -11.43
CA ASN A 232 5.18 -5.95 -11.96
C ASN A 232 4.85 -6.36 -13.40
N TYR A 233 5.78 -6.98 -14.12
CA TYR A 233 5.58 -7.53 -15.46
C TYR A 233 6.49 -8.73 -15.71
N ARG A 234 6.25 -9.46 -16.80
CA ARG A 234 7.12 -10.54 -17.28
C ARG A 234 7.27 -10.45 -18.80
N ILE A 235 8.48 -10.68 -19.26
CA ILE A 235 8.76 -10.88 -20.70
C ILE A 235 8.81 -12.39 -20.91
N LEU A 236 7.99 -12.89 -21.85
CA LEU A 236 7.89 -14.31 -22.17
C LEU A 236 8.42 -14.58 -23.59
N GLY A 237 9.03 -15.76 -23.79
CA GLY A 237 9.56 -16.19 -25.08
C GLY A 237 11.08 -16.22 -25.09
N PHE A 238 11.70 -15.64 -26.11
CA PHE A 238 13.15 -15.61 -26.26
C PHE A 238 13.81 -14.59 -25.32
N THR A 239 13.96 -14.97 -24.06
CA THR A 239 14.54 -14.13 -22.99
C THR A 239 15.79 -14.74 -22.42
N GLU A 240 16.73 -13.89 -21.98
CA GLU A 240 17.93 -14.28 -21.25
C GLU A 240 18.33 -13.17 -20.26
N SER A 241 18.77 -13.56 -19.09
CA SER A 241 19.21 -12.62 -18.05
C SER A 241 20.36 -13.22 -17.26
N VAL A 242 21.28 -12.37 -16.83
CA VAL A 242 22.45 -12.77 -16.03
C VAL A 242 22.05 -12.89 -14.57
N GLY A 243 22.35 -14.02 -13.95
CA GLY A 243 22.13 -14.27 -12.53
C GLY A 243 23.16 -13.55 -11.64
N ILE A 244 22.83 -13.41 -10.35
CA ILE A 244 23.72 -12.77 -9.36
C ILE A 244 24.98 -13.58 -9.17
N GLU A 245 24.86 -14.91 -9.07
CA GLU A 245 25.99 -15.82 -8.90
C GLU A 245 26.96 -15.73 -10.10
N GLU A 246 26.43 -15.59 -11.31
CA GLU A 246 27.22 -15.45 -12.52
C GLU A 246 28.00 -14.13 -12.53
N LEU A 247 27.37 -13.01 -12.12
CA LEU A 247 28.04 -11.73 -11.93
C LEU A 247 29.17 -11.82 -10.90
N LYS A 248 28.91 -12.49 -9.77
CA LYS A 248 29.90 -12.66 -8.69
C LYS A 248 31.09 -13.52 -9.06
N GLN A 249 30.99 -14.37 -10.08
CA GLN A 249 32.09 -15.19 -10.59
C GLN A 249 33.06 -14.41 -11.46
N GLN A 250 32.71 -13.19 -11.91
CA GLN A 250 33.59 -12.38 -12.77
C GLN A 250 34.64 -11.65 -11.93
N GLU A 251 35.90 -11.80 -12.28
CA GLU A 251 37.01 -11.12 -11.58
C GLU A 251 36.92 -9.60 -11.67
N GLU A 252 36.43 -9.06 -12.80
CA GLU A 252 36.23 -7.63 -13.03
C GLU A 252 35.24 -7.01 -12.02
N PHE A 253 34.27 -7.81 -11.56
CA PHE A 253 33.22 -7.33 -10.66
C PHE A 253 33.47 -7.67 -9.18
N LYS A 254 34.58 -8.28 -8.85
CA LYS A 254 34.91 -8.78 -7.51
C LYS A 254 34.77 -7.73 -6.40
N ASN A 255 35.14 -6.48 -6.69
CA ASN A 255 35.09 -5.37 -5.73
C ASN A 255 33.92 -4.41 -5.99
N ILE A 256 33.04 -4.74 -6.93
CA ILE A 256 31.89 -3.93 -7.29
C ILE A 256 30.66 -4.45 -6.52
N PRO A 257 29.99 -3.62 -5.71
CA PRO A 257 28.79 -4.05 -5.00
C PRO A 257 27.65 -4.34 -5.98
N ILE A 258 26.96 -5.47 -5.74
CA ILE A 258 25.72 -5.80 -6.42
C ILE A 258 24.56 -5.36 -5.52
N ILE A 259 23.73 -4.49 -6.06
CA ILE A 259 22.49 -3.99 -5.44
C ILE A 259 21.33 -4.71 -6.09
N GLU A 260 20.40 -5.24 -5.30
CA GLU A 260 19.16 -5.81 -5.83
C GLU A 260 17.94 -5.10 -5.28
N ASP A 261 17.13 -4.53 -6.17
CA ASP A 261 15.80 -4.04 -5.83
C ASP A 261 14.78 -5.14 -6.07
N LEU A 262 14.36 -5.82 -5.00
CA LEU A 262 13.32 -6.85 -5.05
C LEU A 262 11.91 -6.26 -5.14
N GLY A 263 11.70 -5.09 -4.58
CA GLY A 263 10.41 -4.41 -4.55
C GLY A 263 9.30 -5.12 -3.78
N SER A 264 9.07 -6.40 -4.03
CA SER A 264 7.94 -7.18 -3.47
C SER A 264 8.05 -7.48 -1.97
N GLY A 265 9.24 -7.70 -1.44
CA GLY A 265 9.48 -7.99 -0.03
C GLY A 265 8.98 -9.36 0.43
N VAL A 266 9.14 -10.39 -0.38
CA VAL A 266 8.77 -11.78 -0.04
C VAL A 266 9.79 -12.36 0.94
N PHE A 267 9.30 -12.92 2.06
CA PHE A 267 10.13 -13.60 3.07
C PHE A 267 9.89 -15.10 3.13
N VAL A 268 8.77 -15.58 2.60
CA VAL A 268 8.37 -16.98 2.62
C VAL A 268 8.40 -17.53 1.20
N ASP A 269 8.96 -18.71 1.01
CA ASP A 269 8.86 -19.42 -0.25
C ASP A 269 7.41 -19.86 -0.52
N LEU A 270 6.73 -19.11 -1.35
CA LEU A 270 5.31 -19.32 -1.67
C LEU A 270 5.06 -20.55 -2.54
N SER A 271 6.09 -21.11 -3.17
CA SER A 271 5.94 -22.36 -3.93
C SER A 271 5.52 -23.55 -3.07
N LYS A 272 5.86 -23.54 -1.77
CA LYS A 272 5.39 -24.49 -0.77
C LYS A 272 3.87 -24.49 -0.59
N TYR A 273 3.21 -23.41 -0.99
CA TYR A 273 1.77 -23.17 -0.88
C TYR A 273 1.06 -23.23 -2.24
N GLY A 274 1.73 -23.81 -3.26
CA GLY A 274 1.16 -24.02 -4.60
C GLY A 274 1.14 -22.78 -5.51
N LEU A 275 1.90 -21.74 -5.15
CA LEU A 275 2.05 -20.53 -5.96
C LEU A 275 3.35 -20.57 -6.79
N THR A 276 3.47 -19.72 -7.77
CA THR A 276 4.72 -19.54 -8.52
C THR A 276 5.83 -19.05 -7.57
N TYR A 277 7.05 -19.56 -7.77
CA TYR A 277 8.20 -19.08 -7.00
C TYR A 277 8.45 -17.60 -7.26
N GLU A 278 8.60 -16.83 -6.20
CA GLU A 278 9.01 -15.43 -6.21
C GLU A 278 10.28 -15.31 -5.36
N PRO A 279 11.34 -14.63 -5.85
CA PRO A 279 12.59 -14.50 -5.11
C PRO A 279 12.39 -13.92 -3.72
N THR A 280 13.00 -14.54 -2.72
CA THR A 280 12.95 -14.04 -1.35
C THR A 280 14.17 -13.18 -1.03
N VAL A 281 14.05 -12.29 -0.04
CA VAL A 281 15.18 -11.51 0.48
C VAL A 281 16.32 -12.43 0.95
N ILE A 282 15.96 -13.55 1.55
CA ILE A 282 16.93 -14.56 2.06
C ILE A 282 17.70 -15.19 0.91
N ASP A 283 17.01 -15.54 -0.19
CA ASP A 283 17.67 -16.16 -1.35
C ASP A 283 18.62 -15.19 -2.04
N SER A 284 18.25 -13.91 -2.17
CA SER A 284 19.12 -12.88 -2.72
C SER A 284 20.43 -12.74 -1.93
N LEU A 285 20.33 -12.66 -0.62
CA LEU A 285 21.52 -12.59 0.24
C LEU A 285 22.38 -13.86 0.17
N LYS A 286 21.77 -15.04 0.08
CA LYS A 286 22.51 -16.31 -0.11
C LYS A 286 23.24 -16.37 -1.45
N LYS A 287 22.70 -15.75 -2.50
CA LYS A 287 23.36 -15.63 -3.82
C LYS A 287 24.51 -14.63 -3.84
N GLY A 288 24.73 -13.93 -2.73
CA GLY A 288 25.86 -13.03 -2.57
C GLY A 288 25.58 -11.56 -2.94
N VAL A 289 24.31 -11.15 -2.98
CA VAL A 289 23.96 -9.72 -3.11
C VAL A 289 24.53 -8.94 -1.95
N ASP A 290 25.11 -7.77 -2.23
CA ASP A 290 25.70 -6.92 -1.19
C ASP A 290 24.68 -6.04 -0.49
N ILE A 291 23.65 -5.59 -1.23
CA ILE A 291 22.59 -4.72 -0.74
C ILE A 291 21.25 -5.13 -1.40
N VAL A 292 20.25 -5.42 -0.59
CA VAL A 292 18.88 -5.71 -1.06
C VAL A 292 17.94 -4.62 -0.56
N THR A 293 17.04 -4.12 -1.42
CA THR A 293 15.98 -3.18 -1.06
C THR A 293 14.60 -3.78 -1.33
N PHE A 294 13.63 -3.51 -0.47
CA PHE A 294 12.26 -4.00 -0.62
C PHE A 294 11.23 -3.20 0.17
N SER A 295 9.96 -3.38 -0.20
CA SER A 295 8.81 -2.70 0.42
C SER A 295 8.26 -3.47 1.61
N GLY A 296 7.87 -2.74 2.66
CA GLY A 296 7.17 -3.32 3.82
C GLY A 296 5.68 -3.58 3.59
N ASP A 297 5.04 -2.79 2.74
CA ASP A 297 3.58 -2.76 2.54
C ASP A 297 3.08 -3.53 1.32
N LYS A 298 3.88 -4.47 0.84
CA LYS A 298 3.49 -5.41 -0.23
C LYS A 298 3.41 -6.83 0.32
N MET A 299 4.22 -7.75 -0.21
CA MET A 299 4.19 -9.17 0.18
C MET A 299 4.62 -9.41 1.63
N LEU A 300 5.46 -8.54 2.21
CA LEU A 300 5.79 -8.58 3.63
C LEU A 300 4.55 -8.42 4.53
N GLY A 301 3.53 -7.70 4.08
CA GLY A 301 2.28 -7.53 4.84
C GLY A 301 2.39 -6.59 6.04
N GLY A 302 3.40 -5.74 6.07
CA GLY A 302 3.64 -4.73 7.10
C GLY A 302 3.17 -3.33 6.70
N PRO A 303 3.58 -2.29 7.45
CA PRO A 303 3.34 -0.90 7.10
C PRO A 303 4.21 -0.47 5.91
N GLN A 304 3.85 0.67 5.30
CA GLN A 304 4.70 1.28 4.30
C GLN A 304 6.08 1.61 4.89
N ALA A 305 7.10 0.95 4.36
CA ALA A 305 8.51 1.17 4.65
C ALA A 305 9.36 0.74 3.46
N GLY A 306 10.55 1.32 3.34
CA GLY A 306 11.64 0.80 2.53
C GLY A 306 12.67 0.17 3.45
N ILE A 307 12.97 -1.08 3.23
CA ILE A 307 13.89 -1.84 4.05
C ILE A 307 15.13 -2.12 3.21
N ILE A 308 16.30 -1.76 3.74
CA ILE A 308 17.59 -1.99 3.12
C ILE A 308 18.36 -2.95 4.03
N VAL A 309 18.80 -4.05 3.48
CA VAL A 309 19.58 -5.07 4.19
C VAL A 309 20.86 -5.41 3.39
N GLY A 310 21.90 -5.85 4.05
CA GLY A 310 23.11 -6.26 3.37
C GLY A 310 24.36 -6.21 4.22
N LYS A 311 25.50 -6.02 3.57
CA LYS A 311 26.80 -5.93 4.23
C LYS A 311 26.89 -4.70 5.12
N LYS A 312 27.44 -4.89 6.30
CA LYS A 312 27.54 -3.85 7.34
C LYS A 312 28.26 -2.59 6.84
N GLU A 313 29.34 -2.75 6.08
CA GLU A 313 30.12 -1.63 5.55
C GLU A 313 29.30 -0.63 4.72
N TYR A 314 28.35 -1.11 3.90
CA TYR A 314 27.48 -0.26 3.09
C TYR A 314 26.34 0.35 3.93
N ILE A 315 25.74 -0.45 4.80
CA ILE A 315 24.65 0.01 5.66
C ILE A 315 25.14 1.10 6.63
N GLU A 316 26.32 0.98 7.20
CA GLU A 316 26.92 2.00 8.06
C GLU A 316 27.17 3.35 7.34
N LYS A 317 27.56 3.30 6.05
CA LYS A 317 27.68 4.51 5.20
C LYS A 317 26.30 5.17 5.03
N MET A 318 25.24 4.37 4.76
CA MET A 318 23.87 4.87 4.62
C MET A 318 23.33 5.50 5.91
N LYS A 319 23.59 4.89 7.08
CA LYS A 319 23.22 5.45 8.38
C LYS A 319 23.84 6.82 8.65
N LYS A 320 25.02 7.10 8.08
CA LYS A 320 25.72 8.40 8.17
C LYS A 320 25.30 9.41 7.12
N ASN A 321 24.61 8.99 6.06
CA ASN A 321 24.14 9.87 5.01
C ASN A 321 23.04 10.81 5.52
N GLN A 322 23.12 12.11 5.20
CA GLN A 322 22.13 13.11 5.64
C GLN A 322 20.71 12.82 5.13
N LEU A 323 20.57 12.20 3.96
CA LEU A 323 19.26 11.78 3.44
C LEU A 323 18.54 10.81 4.39
N THR A 324 19.26 9.98 5.14
CA THR A 324 18.65 9.04 6.10
C THR A 324 17.80 9.77 7.15
N ARG A 325 18.19 10.99 7.53
CA ARG A 325 17.39 11.82 8.43
C ARG A 325 16.11 12.35 7.77
N ALA A 326 16.19 12.75 6.50
CA ALA A 326 15.03 13.23 5.74
C ALA A 326 14.04 12.10 5.41
N LEU A 327 14.55 10.91 5.17
CA LEU A 327 13.78 9.71 4.74
C LEU A 327 13.35 8.81 5.91
N ARG A 328 13.58 9.21 7.15
CA ARG A 328 13.37 8.36 8.34
C ARG A 328 11.89 8.02 8.58
N VAL A 329 11.67 6.84 9.13
CA VAL A 329 10.34 6.37 9.56
C VAL A 329 9.96 6.95 10.94
N ASP A 330 8.65 7.06 11.19
CA ASP A 330 8.06 7.46 12.47
C ASP A 330 7.92 6.27 13.46
N LYS A 331 7.51 6.56 14.70
CA LYS A 331 7.37 5.55 15.76
C LYS A 331 6.28 4.52 15.46
N MET A 332 5.18 4.90 14.82
CA MET A 332 4.07 4.00 14.52
C MET A 332 4.47 2.96 13.47
N LYS A 333 5.19 3.40 12.43
CA LYS A 333 5.74 2.47 11.42
C LYS A 333 6.74 1.49 12.00
N ILE A 334 7.61 1.95 12.93
CA ILE A 334 8.56 1.06 13.61
C ILE A 334 7.83 0.02 14.43
N ALA A 335 6.87 0.41 15.26
CA ALA A 335 6.09 -0.52 16.07
C ALA A 335 5.33 -1.54 15.21
N ALA A 336 4.62 -1.06 14.18
CA ALA A 336 3.88 -1.93 13.28
C ALA A 336 4.80 -2.89 12.50
N LEU A 337 5.96 -2.41 12.05
CA LEU A 337 6.92 -3.24 11.33
C LEU A 337 7.57 -4.29 12.26
N GLU A 338 7.95 -3.90 13.48
CA GLU A 338 8.50 -4.83 14.47
C GLU A 338 7.50 -5.94 14.79
N ALA A 339 6.26 -5.58 15.11
CA ALA A 339 5.21 -6.56 15.39
C ALA A 339 4.92 -7.49 14.18
N THR A 340 4.97 -6.95 12.95
CA THR A 340 4.85 -7.76 11.73
C THR A 340 6.02 -8.72 11.57
N LEU A 341 7.26 -8.26 11.72
CA LEU A 341 8.46 -9.08 11.58
C LEU A 341 8.54 -10.19 12.64
N ARG A 342 8.03 -9.95 13.85
CA ARG A 342 7.95 -10.96 14.91
C ARG A 342 7.12 -12.18 14.50
N MET A 343 6.06 -12.00 13.71
CA MET A 343 5.25 -13.11 13.21
C MET A 343 6.05 -14.02 12.26
N TYR A 344 7.06 -13.48 11.54
CA TYR A 344 7.94 -14.28 10.67
C TYR A 344 8.96 -15.15 11.41
N LEU A 345 9.06 -15.05 12.73
CA LEU A 345 9.90 -15.97 13.53
C LEU A 345 9.36 -17.41 13.48
N ASP A 346 8.07 -17.56 13.12
CA ASP A 346 7.44 -18.84 12.78
C ASP A 346 6.68 -18.68 11.44
N GLU A 347 7.10 -19.42 10.42
CA GLU A 347 6.47 -19.36 9.08
C GLU A 347 4.97 -19.66 9.12
N LYS A 348 4.52 -20.59 9.97
CA LYS A 348 3.10 -20.94 10.11
C LYS A 348 2.30 -19.79 10.74
N GLU A 349 2.87 -19.11 11.72
CA GLU A 349 2.26 -17.93 12.33
C GLU A 349 2.18 -16.78 11.33
N ALA A 350 3.22 -16.55 10.51
CA ALA A 350 3.19 -15.55 9.46
C ALA A 350 2.05 -15.82 8.46
N ILE A 351 1.95 -17.04 7.92
CA ILE A 351 0.90 -17.44 6.98
C ILE A 351 -0.50 -17.28 7.58
N ARG A 352 -0.68 -17.63 8.85
CA ARG A 352 -1.98 -17.57 9.53
C ARG A 352 -2.43 -16.14 9.86
N ASN A 353 -1.51 -15.29 10.28
CA ASN A 353 -1.83 -14.01 10.92
C ASN A 353 -1.55 -12.77 10.06
N ILE A 354 -0.67 -12.84 9.06
CA ILE A 354 -0.44 -11.74 8.13
C ILE A 354 -1.52 -11.78 7.04
N PRO A 355 -2.41 -10.77 6.96
CA PRO A 355 -3.59 -10.83 6.10
C PRO A 355 -3.25 -11.06 4.62
N THR A 356 -2.18 -10.46 4.11
CA THR A 356 -1.72 -10.65 2.73
C THR A 356 -1.38 -12.11 2.47
N LEU A 357 -0.53 -12.71 3.30
CA LEU A 357 -0.12 -14.12 3.16
C LEU A 357 -1.34 -15.04 3.30
N LYS A 358 -2.16 -14.81 4.33
CA LYS A 358 -3.38 -15.59 4.55
C LYS A 358 -4.34 -15.57 3.36
N MET A 359 -4.50 -14.41 2.71
CA MET A 359 -5.40 -14.29 1.55
C MET A 359 -4.86 -15.03 0.32
N ILE A 360 -3.55 -14.92 0.04
CA ILE A 360 -2.96 -15.55 -1.16
C ILE A 360 -2.77 -17.06 -1.01
N THR A 361 -2.65 -17.57 0.22
CA THR A 361 -2.50 -19.01 0.50
C THR A 361 -3.80 -19.68 0.91
N CYS A 362 -4.93 -18.97 0.88
CA CYS A 362 -6.24 -19.48 1.28
C CYS A 362 -6.67 -20.62 0.35
N SER A 363 -7.08 -21.75 0.91
CA SER A 363 -7.53 -22.89 0.12
C SER A 363 -8.90 -22.65 -0.52
N LEU A 364 -9.16 -23.32 -1.65
CA LEU A 364 -10.48 -23.26 -2.30
C LEU A 364 -11.61 -23.73 -1.38
N LYS A 365 -11.37 -24.73 -0.54
CA LYS A 365 -12.35 -25.22 0.42
C LYS A 365 -12.73 -24.15 1.42
N GLU A 366 -11.74 -23.47 1.99
CA GLU A 366 -11.98 -22.37 2.94
C GLU A 366 -12.70 -21.19 2.28
N LEU A 367 -12.37 -20.86 1.03
CA LEU A 367 -13.07 -19.85 0.26
C LEU A 367 -14.52 -20.24 -0.03
N ASP A 368 -14.76 -21.50 -0.37
CA ASP A 368 -16.09 -22.04 -0.64
C ASP A 368 -17.01 -22.00 0.60
N GLU A 369 -16.47 -22.36 1.76
CA GLU A 369 -17.18 -22.27 3.05
C GLU A 369 -17.55 -20.79 3.37
N LYS A 370 -16.60 -19.87 3.25
CA LYS A 370 -16.84 -18.44 3.47
C LYS A 370 -17.87 -17.86 2.49
N ALA A 371 -17.77 -18.26 1.22
CA ALA A 371 -18.69 -17.85 0.19
C ALA A 371 -20.10 -18.38 0.49
N GLY A 372 -20.25 -19.63 0.92
CA GLY A 372 -21.54 -20.20 1.32
C GLY A 372 -22.21 -19.43 2.47
N ILE A 373 -21.43 -19.10 3.50
CA ILE A 373 -21.93 -18.31 4.64
C ILE A 373 -22.41 -16.92 4.18
N LEU A 374 -21.67 -16.25 3.30
CA LEU A 374 -22.05 -14.93 2.79
C LEU A 374 -23.30 -15.02 1.90
N LEU A 375 -23.40 -16.04 1.02
CA LEU A 375 -24.57 -16.25 0.17
C LEU A 375 -25.85 -16.41 1.02
N ASN A 376 -25.80 -17.24 2.06
CA ASN A 376 -26.94 -17.44 2.94
C ASN A 376 -27.38 -16.14 3.60
N LYS A 377 -26.45 -15.33 4.12
CA LYS A 377 -26.73 -14.03 4.72
C LYS A 377 -27.35 -13.03 3.75
N ILE A 378 -26.91 -13.04 2.48
CA ILE A 378 -27.48 -12.16 1.46
C ILE A 378 -28.90 -12.61 1.11
N GLN A 379 -29.14 -13.93 1.02
CA GLN A 379 -30.48 -14.48 0.75
C GLN A 379 -31.48 -14.14 1.87
N GLU A 380 -31.04 -14.11 3.15
CA GLU A 380 -31.86 -13.69 4.28
C GLU A 380 -32.36 -12.23 4.18
N LEU A 381 -31.67 -11.38 3.41
CA LEU A 381 -32.07 -9.99 3.19
C LEU A 381 -33.25 -9.83 2.22
N ASN A 382 -33.73 -10.91 1.60
CA ASN A 382 -34.84 -10.92 0.64
C ASN A 382 -34.71 -9.85 -0.46
N ILE A 383 -33.51 -9.66 -0.99
CA ILE A 383 -33.23 -8.71 -2.06
C ILE A 383 -33.84 -9.26 -3.36
N ASP A 384 -34.56 -8.43 -4.13
CA ASP A 384 -35.08 -8.79 -5.46
C ASP A 384 -33.94 -8.88 -6.48
N ALA A 385 -33.12 -9.93 -6.35
CA ALA A 385 -31.99 -10.23 -7.20
C ALA A 385 -31.72 -11.73 -7.21
N ASP A 386 -31.30 -12.27 -8.35
CA ASP A 386 -30.74 -13.61 -8.44
C ASP A 386 -29.23 -13.55 -8.12
N ILE A 387 -28.80 -14.32 -7.13
CA ILE A 387 -27.42 -14.27 -6.61
C ILE A 387 -26.85 -15.67 -6.67
N GLN A 388 -25.81 -15.83 -7.48
CA GLN A 388 -25.13 -17.10 -7.71
C GLN A 388 -23.66 -16.99 -7.32
N LYS A 389 -23.10 -18.12 -6.86
CA LYS A 389 -21.69 -18.27 -6.57
C LYS A 389 -20.96 -18.88 -7.76
N GLU A 390 -19.96 -18.21 -8.29
CA GLU A 390 -19.14 -18.70 -9.39
C GLU A 390 -17.66 -18.69 -9.09
N LYS A 391 -16.90 -19.61 -9.73
CA LYS A 391 -15.45 -19.60 -9.70
C LYS A 391 -14.92 -18.49 -10.60
N ASN A 392 -13.99 -17.73 -10.09
CA ASN A 392 -13.31 -16.66 -10.82
C ASN A 392 -11.83 -16.61 -10.40
N VAL A 393 -11.10 -15.62 -10.90
CA VAL A 393 -9.68 -15.45 -10.67
C VAL A 393 -9.42 -14.09 -10.00
N SER A 394 -8.66 -14.11 -8.93
CA SER A 394 -8.10 -12.92 -8.29
C SER A 394 -6.61 -12.78 -8.61
N GLN A 395 -6.08 -11.61 -8.35
CA GLN A 395 -4.67 -11.27 -8.55
C GLN A 395 -4.01 -10.91 -7.22
N VAL A 396 -2.71 -11.15 -7.12
CA VAL A 396 -1.91 -10.67 -5.99
C VAL A 396 -1.90 -9.14 -5.98
N GLY A 397 -1.56 -8.50 -7.08
CA GLY A 397 -1.55 -7.05 -7.22
C GLY A 397 -0.32 -6.38 -6.59
N GLY A 398 -0.37 -5.05 -6.49
CA GLY A 398 0.72 -4.26 -5.90
C GLY A 398 2.05 -4.32 -6.65
N GLY A 399 2.04 -4.75 -7.92
CA GLY A 399 3.25 -4.99 -8.70
C GLY A 399 4.03 -6.20 -8.18
N SER A 400 3.35 -7.25 -7.71
CA SER A 400 3.93 -8.53 -7.27
C SER A 400 3.25 -9.68 -7.98
N MET A 401 4.02 -10.69 -8.41
CA MET A 401 3.55 -11.93 -9.02
C MET A 401 2.53 -11.70 -10.16
N PRO A 402 2.87 -11.01 -11.25
CA PRO A 402 1.91 -10.49 -12.24
C PRO A 402 1.20 -11.57 -13.05
N LEU A 403 1.76 -12.78 -13.14
CA LEU A 403 1.16 -13.92 -13.84
C LEU A 403 0.38 -14.86 -12.89
N GLU A 404 0.47 -14.65 -11.58
CA GLU A 404 -0.19 -15.50 -10.61
C GLU A 404 -1.71 -15.30 -10.66
N LYS A 405 -2.43 -16.40 -10.79
CA LYS A 405 -3.89 -16.43 -10.84
C LYS A 405 -4.41 -17.19 -9.62
N LEU A 406 -4.89 -16.43 -8.64
CA LEU A 406 -5.51 -17.00 -7.45
C LEU A 406 -6.93 -17.41 -7.80
N ILE A 407 -7.26 -18.70 -7.72
CA ILE A 407 -8.64 -19.14 -7.91
C ILE A 407 -9.48 -18.58 -6.75
N ASN A 408 -10.59 -17.94 -7.09
CA ASN A 408 -11.47 -17.29 -6.14
C ASN A 408 -12.94 -17.65 -6.43
N LEU A 409 -13.83 -17.27 -5.51
CA LEU A 409 -15.28 -17.38 -5.64
C LEU A 409 -15.88 -15.98 -5.61
N VAL A 410 -16.68 -15.66 -6.62
CA VAL A 410 -17.37 -14.38 -6.72
C VAL A 410 -18.87 -14.59 -6.70
N TYR A 411 -19.60 -13.53 -6.36
CA TYR A 411 -21.04 -13.50 -6.45
C TYR A 411 -21.43 -12.73 -7.69
N LEU A 412 -22.23 -13.36 -8.55
CA LEU A 412 -22.91 -12.69 -9.63
C LEU A 412 -24.30 -12.30 -9.14
N ILE A 413 -24.58 -11.01 -9.16
CA ILE A 413 -25.87 -10.47 -8.79
C ILE A 413 -26.57 -10.03 -10.07
N TRP A 414 -27.64 -10.72 -10.42
CA TRP A 414 -28.50 -10.39 -11.56
C TRP A 414 -29.76 -9.71 -11.03
N LYS A 415 -30.01 -8.46 -11.42
CA LYS A 415 -31.27 -7.78 -11.13
C LYS A 415 -32.16 -7.87 -12.34
N LYS A 416 -33.45 -8.20 -12.13
CA LYS A 416 -34.45 -8.25 -13.19
C LYS A 416 -34.70 -6.89 -13.87
N ASP A 417 -34.32 -5.76 -13.22
CA ASP A 417 -34.43 -4.40 -13.74
C ASP A 417 -33.11 -3.62 -13.57
N LEU A 418 -32.33 -3.50 -14.64
CA LEU A 418 -31.04 -2.81 -14.67
C LEU A 418 -31.11 -1.29 -14.48
N GLU A 419 -32.28 -0.65 -14.58
CA GLU A 419 -32.41 0.81 -14.44
C GLU A 419 -32.28 1.34 -13.01
N LYS A 420 -32.52 0.50 -11.99
CA LYS A 420 -32.42 0.90 -10.57
C LYS A 420 -31.05 0.67 -9.93
N VAL A 421 -30.13 -0.06 -10.56
CA VAL A 421 -28.82 -0.40 -9.97
C VAL A 421 -27.79 0.75 -10.04
N LYS A 422 -28.04 1.81 -10.78
CA LYS A 422 -27.13 2.98 -10.87
C LYS A 422 -27.11 3.88 -9.63
N ARG A 423 -27.74 3.48 -8.53
CA ARG A 423 -27.84 4.28 -7.28
C ARG A 423 -27.48 3.51 -6.00
N ILE A 424 -26.65 2.49 -6.06
CA ILE A 424 -26.04 1.88 -4.85
C ILE A 424 -24.54 2.10 -4.89
#